data_42e537f35e74a7989a2f0b9adcc78329
#
_entry.id   42e537f35e74a7989a2f0b9adcc78329
#
_cell.length_a   1.000
_cell.length_b   1.000
_cell.length_c   1.000
_cell.angle_alpha   90.00
_cell.angle_beta   90.00
_cell.angle_gamma   90.00
#
_symmetry.space_group_name_H-M   'P 1'
#
loop_
_entity.id
_entity.type
_entity.pdbx_description
1 polymer ?
#
loop_
_entity_poly.entity_id
_entity_poly.type
_entity_poly.pdbx_seq_one_letter_code
_entity_poly.pdbx_strand_id
1 'polypeptide(L)'
;VKAYVGGPNYVYFQYDMAMVGRRQVGSTIKPYLYTLAMENGFSPCDQARHVEQTLIDENGTPWTPRNANDKRYGEMVTLKWGLANSNNWISAYLMSKLNPYALVRLIHSFGVLNKDIQPTVSLCLGPCEISVGEMVSAYTAFANRGIRTAPLFVSRIEDNEGNVIATFTPQVEEVISESSAYKMLVMLRAVINEGTGGRVRRLYGIQADMGGKTGTTNRNSDGWFMGFTPSLVSGCWVGGEERDIHFDTMRDGQGASMALPVWGLYMQKVYADKSLGYSQDEHFDIPEDFDPCKDKLTEIEEENTSRLDDVFFQ
;
A
#
# COMPACT_ATOMS: atom_id res chain seq x y z
N VAL A 1 10.65 5.56 -14.24
CA VAL A 1 10.00 6.70 -13.58
C VAL A 1 9.49 7.64 -14.64
N LYS A 2 8.24 8.12 -14.51
CA LYS A 2 7.62 9.05 -15.47
C LYS A 2 7.77 10.50 -15.02
N ALA A 3 7.55 10.75 -13.73
CA ALA A 3 7.74 12.06 -13.10
C ALA A 3 7.86 11.90 -11.58
N TYR A 4 8.56 12.81 -10.92
CA TYR A 4 8.51 12.96 -9.47
C TYR A 4 8.84 14.39 -9.04
N VAL A 5 8.41 14.75 -7.85
CA VAL A 5 8.71 16.03 -7.21
C VAL A 5 9.25 15.74 -5.82
N GLY A 6 10.53 16.03 -5.59
CA GLY A 6 11.24 15.79 -4.34
C GLY A 6 11.04 16.85 -3.26
N GLY A 7 10.57 18.04 -3.66
CA GLY A 7 10.36 19.16 -2.74
C GLY A 7 9.66 20.34 -3.42
N PRO A 8 9.20 21.33 -2.65
CA PRO A 8 8.39 22.43 -3.17
C PRO A 8 9.19 23.40 -4.05
N ASN A 9 10.46 23.62 -3.76
CA ASN A 9 11.34 24.49 -4.52
C ASN A 9 12.81 24.19 -4.20
N TYR A 10 13.57 23.74 -5.19
CA TYR A 10 14.98 23.35 -5.02
C TYR A 10 15.89 24.47 -4.50
N VAL A 11 15.56 25.73 -4.77
CA VAL A 11 16.34 26.88 -4.29
C VAL A 11 16.36 26.97 -2.76
N TYR A 12 15.24 26.63 -2.13
CA TYR A 12 15.07 26.74 -0.68
C TYR A 12 15.10 25.41 0.04
N PHE A 13 14.77 24.31 -0.66
CA PHE A 13 14.68 22.98 -0.10
C PHE A 13 15.27 21.95 -1.07
N GLN A 14 16.52 21.55 -0.81
CA GLN A 14 17.30 20.69 -1.69
C GLN A 14 17.23 19.20 -1.33
N TYR A 15 16.64 18.85 -0.18
CA TYR A 15 16.51 17.47 0.24
C TYR A 15 15.37 16.77 -0.53
N ASP A 16 15.70 15.64 -1.16
CA ASP A 16 14.74 14.88 -1.95
C ASP A 16 13.84 14.03 -1.03
N MET A 17 12.66 14.56 -0.72
CA MET A 17 11.66 13.88 0.10
C MET A 17 10.97 12.72 -0.62
N ALA A 18 11.03 12.66 -1.95
CA ALA A 18 10.40 11.59 -2.71
C ALA A 18 11.24 10.31 -2.73
N MET A 19 12.56 10.43 -2.97
CA MET A 19 13.42 9.28 -3.18
C MET A 19 14.33 8.97 -1.98
N VAL A 20 14.71 9.99 -1.22
CA VAL A 20 15.65 9.86 -0.08
C VAL A 20 14.94 9.99 1.26
N GLY A 21 14.03 10.95 1.38
CA GLY A 21 13.29 11.22 2.60
C GLY A 21 12.40 10.04 2.99
N ARG A 22 12.54 9.56 4.23
CA ARG A 22 11.68 8.53 4.80
C ARG A 22 10.77 9.14 5.84
N ARG A 23 9.49 8.79 5.75
CA ARG A 23 8.46 9.28 6.68
C ARG A 23 7.58 8.12 7.12
N GLN A 24 6.98 8.28 8.29
CA GLN A 24 6.08 7.28 8.86
C GLN A 24 4.90 7.04 7.92
N VAL A 25 4.67 5.77 7.55
CA VAL A 25 3.71 5.42 6.49
C VAL A 25 2.27 5.26 6.98
N GLY A 26 2.08 5.06 8.27
CA GLY A 26 0.75 4.86 8.84
C GLY A 26 -0.02 3.75 8.12
N SER A 27 -1.29 3.98 7.87
CA SER A 27 -2.18 2.96 7.28
C SER A 27 -1.84 2.53 5.85
N THR A 28 -0.85 3.11 5.18
CA THR A 28 -0.37 2.58 3.89
C THR A 28 0.47 1.32 4.03
N ILE A 29 0.81 0.91 5.26
CA ILE A 29 1.40 -0.40 5.59
C ILE A 29 0.39 -1.54 5.49
N LYS A 30 -0.90 -1.27 5.71
CA LYS A 30 -1.93 -2.31 5.80
C LYS A 30 -2.00 -3.24 4.59
N PRO A 31 -1.83 -2.78 3.33
CA PRO A 31 -1.77 -3.71 2.21
C PRO A 31 -0.72 -4.82 2.37
N TYR A 32 0.44 -4.55 2.97
CA TYR A 32 1.44 -5.60 3.21
C TYR A 32 0.96 -6.62 4.26
N LEU A 33 0.34 -6.15 5.34
CA LEU A 33 -0.26 -7.04 6.35
C LEU A 33 -1.34 -7.93 5.73
N TYR A 34 -2.23 -7.34 4.94
CA TYR A 34 -3.31 -8.08 4.28
C TYR A 34 -2.75 -9.01 3.20
N THR A 35 -1.71 -8.62 2.49
CA THR A 35 -0.98 -9.50 1.57
C THR A 35 -0.41 -10.71 2.32
N LEU A 36 0.25 -10.50 3.45
CA LEU A 36 0.74 -11.59 4.29
C LEU A 36 -0.40 -12.52 4.71
N ALA A 37 -1.58 -11.97 5.03
CA ALA A 37 -2.75 -12.79 5.32
C ALA A 37 -3.18 -13.62 4.10
N MET A 38 -3.26 -13.01 2.90
CA MET A 38 -3.65 -13.74 1.67
C MET A 38 -2.65 -14.86 1.34
N GLU A 39 -1.34 -14.62 1.51
CA GLU A 39 -0.29 -15.63 1.34
C GLU A 39 -0.37 -16.76 2.39
N ASN A 40 -1.04 -16.52 3.52
CA ASN A 40 -1.31 -17.51 4.57
C ASN A 40 -2.73 -18.10 4.52
N GLY A 41 -3.37 -18.11 3.34
CA GLY A 41 -4.63 -18.79 3.09
C GLY A 41 -5.89 -18.01 3.46
N PHE A 42 -5.78 -16.75 3.90
CA PHE A 42 -6.95 -15.89 4.07
C PHE A 42 -7.53 -15.44 2.74
N SER A 43 -8.81 -15.04 2.79
CA SER A 43 -9.52 -14.46 1.64
C SER A 43 -10.12 -13.10 1.97
N PRO A 44 -10.41 -12.25 0.97
CA PRO A 44 -11.12 -10.98 1.16
C PRO A 44 -12.48 -11.13 1.83
N CYS A 45 -13.09 -12.31 1.74
CA CYS A 45 -14.43 -12.62 2.26
C CYS A 45 -14.42 -13.19 3.68
N ASP A 46 -13.26 -13.56 4.21
CA ASP A 46 -13.14 -14.01 5.60
C ASP A 46 -13.60 -12.91 6.54
N GLN A 47 -14.26 -13.33 7.61
CA GLN A 47 -14.90 -12.42 8.53
C GLN A 47 -14.22 -12.41 9.89
N ALA A 48 -14.14 -11.23 10.46
CA ALA A 48 -13.72 -11.02 11.84
C ALA A 48 -14.75 -10.16 12.57
N ARG A 49 -14.86 -10.34 13.88
CA ARG A 49 -15.73 -9.51 14.71
C ARG A 49 -15.10 -8.11 14.87
N HIS A 50 -15.87 -7.08 14.60
CA HIS A 50 -15.42 -5.69 14.70
C HIS A 50 -15.48 -5.22 16.17
N VAL A 51 -14.50 -5.63 16.94
CA VAL A 51 -14.32 -5.28 18.37
C VAL A 51 -12.87 -4.92 18.62
N GLU A 52 -12.62 -4.26 19.74
CA GLU A 52 -11.26 -3.99 20.20
C GLU A 52 -10.41 -5.26 20.25
N GLN A 53 -9.18 -5.14 19.79
CA GLN A 53 -8.18 -6.20 19.79
C GLN A 53 -7.00 -5.76 20.65
N THR A 54 -6.75 -6.50 21.73
CA THR A 54 -5.56 -6.28 22.56
C THR A 54 -4.51 -7.30 22.19
N LEU A 55 -3.34 -6.84 21.82
CA LEU A 55 -2.16 -7.65 21.53
C LEU A 55 -1.15 -7.48 22.65
N ILE A 56 -0.29 -8.46 22.83
CA ILE A 56 0.85 -8.36 23.78
C ILE A 56 2.07 -7.98 22.95
N ASP A 57 2.72 -6.89 23.32
CA ASP A 57 3.94 -6.45 22.66
C ASP A 57 5.16 -7.32 23.09
N GLU A 58 6.32 -7.04 22.50
CA GLU A 58 7.57 -7.75 22.76
C GLU A 58 8.08 -7.63 24.20
N ASN A 59 7.55 -6.67 24.96
CA ASN A 59 7.89 -6.46 26.38
C ASN A 59 6.86 -7.08 27.32
N GLY A 60 5.86 -7.78 26.77
CA GLY A 60 4.75 -8.35 27.54
C GLY A 60 3.67 -7.33 27.93
N THR A 61 3.67 -6.13 27.34
CA THR A 61 2.72 -5.05 27.65
C THR A 61 1.48 -5.18 26.75
N PRO A 62 0.25 -5.12 27.33
CA PRO A 62 -0.97 -5.07 26.53
C PRO A 62 -1.05 -3.79 25.69
N TRP A 63 -1.27 -3.95 24.38
CA TRP A 63 -1.46 -2.86 23.44
C TRP A 63 -2.78 -3.01 22.69
N THR A 64 -3.63 -1.98 22.77
CA THR A 64 -4.95 -1.93 22.12
C THR A 64 -5.00 -0.72 21.20
N PRO A 65 -5.07 -0.89 19.87
CA PRO A 65 -5.14 0.25 18.96
C PRO A 65 -6.49 0.95 19.06
N ARG A 66 -6.45 2.28 18.94
CA ARG A 66 -7.67 3.08 18.76
C ARG A 66 -8.16 2.95 17.31
N ASN A 67 -9.48 2.93 17.12
CA ASN A 67 -10.10 2.97 15.81
C ASN A 67 -10.64 4.39 15.51
N ALA A 68 -10.74 4.74 14.22
CA ALA A 68 -11.23 6.07 13.81
C ALA A 68 -12.74 6.25 14.06
N ASN A 69 -13.50 5.16 14.02
CA ASN A 69 -14.91 5.12 14.38
C ASN A 69 -15.30 3.71 14.82
N ASP A 70 -16.38 3.60 15.55
CA ASP A 70 -16.97 2.40 16.10
C ASP A 70 -18.28 1.97 15.41
N LYS A 71 -18.61 2.58 14.29
CA LYS A 71 -19.73 2.14 13.45
C LYS A 71 -19.57 0.66 13.14
N ARG A 72 -20.65 -0.10 13.31
CA ARG A 72 -20.64 -1.57 13.19
C ARG A 72 -19.92 -2.31 14.33
N TYR A 73 -19.72 -1.67 15.50
CA TYR A 73 -19.14 -2.35 16.66
C TYR A 73 -19.92 -3.65 16.98
N GLY A 74 -19.18 -4.73 17.20
CA GLY A 74 -19.74 -6.06 17.50
C GLY A 74 -20.22 -6.87 16.31
N GLU A 75 -20.30 -6.28 15.11
CA GLU A 75 -20.71 -7.00 13.89
C GLU A 75 -19.58 -7.86 13.33
N MET A 76 -19.95 -8.90 12.57
CA MET A 76 -19.02 -9.61 11.70
C MET A 76 -18.80 -8.80 10.43
N VAL A 77 -17.55 -8.51 10.11
CA VAL A 77 -17.15 -7.74 8.92
C VAL A 77 -16.11 -8.50 8.12
N THR A 78 -16.12 -8.34 6.79
CA THR A 78 -15.15 -8.99 5.93
C THR A 78 -13.77 -8.31 6.02
N LEU A 79 -12.71 -9.03 5.69
CA LEU A 79 -11.37 -8.45 5.59
C LEU A 79 -11.33 -7.35 4.50
N LYS A 80 -12.05 -7.54 3.38
CA LYS A 80 -12.24 -6.49 2.36
C LYS A 80 -12.80 -5.21 2.98
N TRP A 81 -13.85 -5.30 3.79
CA TRP A 81 -14.39 -4.13 4.49
C TRP A 81 -13.37 -3.50 5.44
N GLY A 82 -12.61 -4.32 6.16
CA GLY A 82 -11.57 -3.88 7.10
C GLY A 82 -10.52 -3.01 6.42
N LEU A 83 -10.00 -3.45 5.26
CA LEU A 83 -9.02 -2.70 4.48
C LEU A 83 -9.65 -1.45 3.85
N ALA A 84 -10.84 -1.56 3.26
CA ALA A 84 -11.56 -0.46 2.60
C ALA A 84 -11.80 0.71 3.57
N ASN A 85 -12.18 0.41 4.80
CA ASN A 85 -12.41 1.39 5.86
C ASN A 85 -11.16 1.71 6.69
N SER A 86 -10.01 1.14 6.33
CA SER A 86 -8.75 1.33 7.05
C SER A 86 -8.86 1.02 8.56
N ASN A 87 -9.62 -0.01 8.90
CA ASN A 87 -9.97 -0.35 10.27
C ASN A 87 -8.75 -0.89 11.05
N ASN A 88 -8.50 -0.35 12.25
CA ASN A 88 -7.34 -0.72 13.05
C ASN A 88 -7.56 -2.02 13.82
N TRP A 89 -8.79 -2.29 14.27
CA TRP A 89 -9.09 -3.51 15.03
C TRP A 89 -9.01 -4.75 14.14
N ILE A 90 -9.47 -4.66 12.89
CA ILE A 90 -9.32 -5.77 11.92
C ILE A 90 -7.83 -5.96 11.55
N SER A 91 -7.05 -4.90 11.45
CA SER A 91 -5.59 -5.02 11.24
C SER A 91 -4.91 -5.67 12.46
N ALA A 92 -5.30 -5.31 13.68
CA ALA A 92 -4.79 -5.96 14.89
C ALA A 92 -5.25 -7.43 15.00
N TYR A 93 -6.49 -7.73 14.60
CA TYR A 93 -6.95 -9.13 14.49
C TYR A 93 -6.06 -9.93 13.53
N LEU A 94 -5.76 -9.42 12.35
CA LEU A 94 -4.83 -10.11 11.43
C LEU A 94 -3.44 -10.26 12.05
N MET A 95 -2.91 -9.21 12.69
CA MET A 95 -1.61 -9.31 13.35
C MET A 95 -1.60 -10.34 14.48
N SER A 96 -2.73 -10.59 15.17
CA SER A 96 -2.82 -11.66 16.18
C SER A 96 -2.71 -13.08 15.59
N LYS A 97 -2.89 -13.21 14.28
CA LYS A 97 -2.81 -14.49 13.54
C LYS A 97 -1.53 -14.63 12.73
N LEU A 98 -0.75 -13.57 12.63
CA LEU A 98 0.43 -13.48 11.78
C LEU A 98 1.67 -13.13 12.61
N ASN A 99 2.84 -13.39 12.03
CA ASN A 99 4.12 -13.13 12.68
C ASN A 99 4.67 -11.76 12.26
N PRO A 100 5.00 -10.84 13.19
CA PRO A 100 5.61 -9.55 12.86
C PRO A 100 6.92 -9.64 12.08
N TYR A 101 7.75 -10.64 12.35
CA TYR A 101 8.98 -10.89 11.58
C TYR A 101 8.69 -11.27 10.13
N ALA A 102 7.63 -12.05 9.88
CA ALA A 102 7.19 -12.37 8.52
C ALA A 102 6.72 -11.11 7.79
N LEU A 103 6.02 -10.20 8.48
CA LEU A 103 5.62 -8.91 7.91
C LEU A 103 6.83 -8.06 7.52
N VAL A 104 7.85 -7.96 8.37
CA VAL A 104 9.10 -7.24 8.05
C VAL A 104 9.77 -7.85 6.81
N ARG A 105 9.90 -9.18 6.76
CA ARG A 105 10.47 -9.86 5.58
C ARG A 105 9.69 -9.57 4.30
N LEU A 106 8.36 -9.61 4.37
CA LEU A 106 7.50 -9.29 3.23
C LEU A 106 7.68 -7.82 2.79
N ILE A 107 7.74 -6.87 3.72
CA ILE A 107 8.00 -5.47 3.40
C ILE A 107 9.33 -5.32 2.65
N HIS A 108 10.38 -6.01 3.10
CA HIS A 108 11.68 -6.00 2.41
C HIS A 108 11.63 -6.67 1.03
N SER A 109 10.90 -7.77 0.85
CA SER A 109 10.74 -8.40 -0.47
C SER A 109 10.06 -7.48 -1.48
N PHE A 110 9.20 -6.56 -1.02
CA PHE A 110 8.65 -5.50 -1.87
C PHE A 110 9.64 -4.38 -2.20
N GLY A 111 10.92 -4.52 -1.82
CA GLY A 111 12.01 -3.61 -2.17
C GLY A 111 12.16 -2.41 -1.23
N VAL A 112 11.59 -2.46 -0.05
CA VAL A 112 11.85 -1.47 0.99
C VAL A 112 13.23 -1.70 1.61
N LEU A 113 14.07 -0.68 1.58
CA LEU A 113 15.49 -0.78 1.97
C LEU A 113 15.76 -0.37 3.41
N ASN A 114 14.77 0.20 4.11
CA ASN A 114 14.93 0.60 5.51
C ASN A 114 15.09 -0.62 6.42
N LYS A 115 16.29 -0.82 6.95
CA LYS A 115 16.63 -1.94 7.83
C LYS A 115 16.21 -1.75 9.28
N ASP A 116 15.74 -0.55 9.64
CA ASP A 116 15.37 -0.21 11.02
C ASP A 116 13.91 -0.52 11.35
N ILE A 117 13.19 -1.19 10.43
CA ILE A 117 11.81 -1.62 10.65
C ILE A 117 11.77 -2.71 11.72
N GLN A 118 11.16 -2.38 12.86
CA GLN A 118 11.10 -3.30 13.99
C GLN A 118 9.91 -4.28 13.86
N PRO A 119 10.11 -5.57 14.15
CA PRO A 119 9.08 -6.60 14.07
C PRO A 119 8.17 -6.58 15.32
N THR A 120 7.45 -5.47 15.50
CA THR A 120 6.51 -5.28 16.62
C THR A 120 5.07 -5.56 16.21
N VAL A 121 4.19 -5.87 17.14
CA VAL A 121 2.76 -6.06 16.86
C VAL A 121 2.10 -4.77 16.34
N SER A 122 2.61 -3.60 16.75
CA SER A 122 2.14 -2.30 16.27
C SER A 122 2.49 -2.01 14.81
N LEU A 123 3.39 -2.79 14.19
CA LEU A 123 3.77 -2.65 12.79
C LEU A 123 2.55 -2.74 11.84
N CYS A 124 1.48 -3.43 12.25
CA CYS A 124 0.21 -3.48 11.50
C CYS A 124 -0.44 -2.12 11.25
N LEU A 125 -0.02 -1.06 11.97
CA LEU A 125 -0.50 0.31 11.81
C LEU A 125 0.55 1.27 11.22
N GLY A 126 1.74 0.78 10.88
CA GLY A 126 2.77 1.52 10.14
C GLY A 126 3.54 2.57 10.93
N PRO A 127 4.09 2.25 12.11
CA PRO A 127 5.01 3.15 12.81
C PRO A 127 6.40 3.22 12.15
N CYS A 128 6.63 2.49 11.07
CA CYS A 128 7.88 2.47 10.32
C CYS A 128 7.95 3.58 9.26
N GLU A 129 9.15 3.90 8.82
CA GLU A 129 9.44 4.95 7.86
C GLU A 129 9.89 4.37 6.53
N ILE A 130 9.27 4.83 5.43
CA ILE A 130 9.56 4.38 4.06
C ILE A 130 9.50 5.63 3.16
N SER A 131 10.29 5.68 2.09
CA SER A 131 10.24 6.78 1.14
C SER A 131 9.07 6.64 0.16
N VAL A 132 8.65 7.75 -0.45
CA VAL A 132 7.59 7.73 -1.49
C VAL A 132 8.00 6.83 -2.65
N GLY A 133 9.25 6.91 -3.08
CA GLY A 133 9.78 6.10 -4.17
C GLY A 133 9.76 4.60 -3.88
N GLU A 134 10.16 4.19 -2.66
CA GLU A 134 10.06 2.80 -2.21
C GLU A 134 8.59 2.33 -2.19
N MET A 135 7.66 3.16 -1.68
CA MET A 135 6.23 2.84 -1.65
C MET A 135 5.63 2.71 -3.05
N VAL A 136 5.95 3.62 -3.98
CA VAL A 136 5.48 3.54 -5.38
C VAL A 136 6.01 2.28 -6.05
N SER A 137 7.30 1.97 -5.89
CA SER A 137 7.89 0.74 -6.41
C SER A 137 7.20 -0.52 -5.87
N ALA A 138 6.97 -0.58 -4.57
CA ALA A 138 6.30 -1.69 -3.91
C ALA A 138 4.86 -1.88 -4.43
N TYR A 139 4.10 -0.79 -4.57
CA TYR A 139 2.71 -0.86 -5.05
C TYR A 139 2.58 -1.29 -6.52
N THR A 140 3.67 -1.29 -7.31
CA THR A 140 3.63 -1.88 -8.66
C THR A 140 3.25 -3.36 -8.64
N ALA A 141 3.58 -4.10 -7.58
CA ALA A 141 3.21 -5.50 -7.44
C ALA A 141 1.69 -5.71 -7.42
N PHE A 142 0.93 -4.79 -6.82
CA PHE A 142 -0.54 -4.89 -6.80
C PHE A 142 -1.17 -4.59 -8.16
N ALA A 143 -0.53 -3.74 -8.97
CA ALA A 143 -0.98 -3.42 -10.32
C ALA A 143 -0.53 -4.46 -11.35
N ASN A 144 0.53 -5.21 -11.07
CA ASN A 144 1.24 -6.07 -12.02
C ASN A 144 1.31 -7.52 -11.54
N ARG A 145 0.19 -8.09 -11.10
CA ARG A 145 0.02 -9.53 -10.80
C ARG A 145 1.07 -10.12 -9.85
N GLY A 146 1.50 -9.34 -8.86
CA GLY A 146 2.52 -9.76 -7.90
C GLY A 146 3.96 -9.45 -8.27
N ILE A 147 4.17 -8.87 -9.46
CA ILE A 147 5.50 -8.51 -9.96
C ILE A 147 5.82 -7.06 -9.62
N ARG A 148 6.79 -6.85 -8.76
CA ARG A 148 7.34 -5.54 -8.43
C ARG A 148 8.28 -5.05 -9.52
N THR A 149 8.22 -3.75 -9.82
CA THR A 149 9.15 -3.08 -10.75
C THR A 149 10.01 -2.07 -10.00
N ALA A 150 11.33 -2.22 -10.08
CA ALA A 150 12.26 -1.25 -9.50
C ALA A 150 12.25 0.07 -10.30
N PRO A 151 12.43 1.24 -9.64
CA PRO A 151 12.48 2.52 -10.34
C PRO A 151 13.64 2.57 -11.33
N LEU A 152 13.36 2.96 -12.57
CA LEU A 152 14.35 3.19 -13.62
C LEU A 152 14.25 4.64 -14.08
N PHE A 153 15.34 5.41 -13.95
CA PHE A 153 15.41 6.83 -14.33
C PHE A 153 16.02 7.03 -15.71
N VAL A 154 17.01 6.21 -16.06
CA VAL A 154 17.74 6.28 -17.32
C VAL A 154 17.53 4.96 -18.08
N SER A 155 16.84 5.03 -19.20
CA SER A 155 16.62 3.84 -20.06
C SER A 155 17.70 3.67 -21.13
N ARG A 156 18.35 4.79 -21.56
CA ARG A 156 19.35 4.77 -22.64
C ARG A 156 20.30 5.95 -22.51
N ILE A 157 21.55 5.73 -22.84
CA ILE A 157 22.59 6.75 -23.02
C ILE A 157 23.04 6.71 -24.47
N GLU A 158 23.08 7.89 -25.11
CA GLU A 158 23.52 8.06 -26.48
C GLU A 158 24.66 9.10 -26.53
N ASP A 159 25.52 8.99 -27.53
CA ASP A 159 26.47 10.04 -27.85
C ASP A 159 25.77 11.21 -28.60
N ASN A 160 26.52 12.25 -28.92
CA ASN A 160 26.03 13.41 -29.66
C ASN A 160 25.70 13.13 -31.14
N GLU A 161 26.08 11.96 -31.66
CA GLU A 161 25.76 11.46 -33.00
C GLU A 161 24.52 10.57 -33.02
N GLY A 162 23.96 10.24 -31.85
CA GLY A 162 22.79 9.37 -31.69
C GLY A 162 23.12 7.87 -31.60
N ASN A 163 24.41 7.52 -31.50
CA ASN A 163 24.78 6.10 -31.30
C ASN A 163 24.50 5.70 -29.85
N VAL A 164 23.90 4.52 -29.68
CA VAL A 164 23.58 4.00 -28.34
C VAL A 164 24.85 3.52 -27.66
N ILE A 165 25.20 4.15 -26.54
CA ILE A 165 26.34 3.75 -25.68
C ILE A 165 25.91 2.66 -24.69
N ALA A 166 24.73 2.82 -24.05
CA ALA A 166 24.21 1.89 -23.08
C ALA A 166 22.67 1.89 -23.06
N THR A 167 22.10 0.73 -22.76
CA THR A 167 20.65 0.56 -22.55
C THR A 167 20.42 -0.14 -21.21
N PHE A 168 19.41 0.34 -20.46
CA PHE A 168 19.03 -0.20 -19.16
C PHE A 168 17.58 -0.68 -19.20
N THR A 169 17.32 -1.81 -18.56
CA THR A 169 15.98 -2.38 -18.41
C THR A 169 15.55 -2.36 -16.96
N PRO A 170 14.24 -2.17 -16.67
CA PRO A 170 13.75 -2.27 -15.31
C PRO A 170 14.04 -3.64 -14.70
N GLN A 171 14.46 -3.65 -13.45
CA GLN A 171 14.50 -4.89 -12.67
C GLN A 171 13.09 -5.19 -12.18
N VAL A 172 12.65 -6.43 -12.39
CA VAL A 172 11.34 -6.93 -11.99
C VAL A 172 11.53 -8.18 -11.13
N GLU A 173 10.72 -8.32 -10.10
CA GLU A 173 10.75 -9.43 -9.15
C GLU A 173 9.32 -9.85 -8.82
N GLU A 174 9.03 -11.14 -8.86
CA GLU A 174 7.81 -11.69 -8.30
C GLU A 174 7.95 -11.68 -6.77
N VAL A 175 7.10 -10.93 -6.09
CA VAL A 175 7.18 -10.72 -4.63
C VAL A 175 6.01 -11.34 -3.87
N ILE A 176 4.92 -11.63 -4.57
CA ILE A 176 3.75 -12.35 -4.09
C ILE A 176 3.15 -13.18 -5.22
N SER A 177 2.36 -14.19 -4.86
CA SER A 177 1.63 -15.00 -5.83
C SER A 177 0.61 -14.17 -6.62
N GLU A 178 0.36 -14.56 -7.87
CA GLU A 178 -0.63 -13.91 -8.72
C GLU A 178 -2.03 -13.96 -8.09
N SER A 179 -2.39 -15.07 -7.45
CA SER A 179 -3.66 -15.22 -6.72
C SER A 179 -3.80 -14.19 -5.60
N SER A 180 -2.76 -14.03 -4.77
CA SER A 180 -2.76 -13.01 -3.71
C SER A 180 -2.80 -11.60 -4.27
N ALA A 181 -2.14 -11.33 -5.39
CA ALA A 181 -2.19 -10.04 -6.06
C ALA A 181 -3.61 -9.69 -6.52
N TYR A 182 -4.36 -10.65 -7.10
CA TYR A 182 -5.77 -10.43 -7.47
C TYR A 182 -6.66 -10.25 -6.24
N LYS A 183 -6.48 -11.05 -5.17
CA LYS A 183 -7.19 -10.84 -3.90
C LYS A 183 -6.94 -9.42 -3.35
N MET A 184 -5.70 -8.97 -3.37
CA MET A 184 -5.33 -7.63 -2.93
C MET A 184 -5.90 -6.54 -3.85
N LEU A 185 -5.92 -6.75 -5.16
CA LEU A 185 -6.53 -5.81 -6.11
C LEU A 185 -8.02 -5.61 -5.82
N VAL A 186 -8.76 -6.68 -5.56
CA VAL A 186 -10.20 -6.60 -5.16
C VAL A 186 -10.36 -5.74 -3.90
N MET A 187 -9.51 -5.94 -2.89
CA MET A 187 -9.59 -5.16 -1.64
C MET A 187 -9.15 -3.70 -1.82
N LEU A 188 -8.12 -3.43 -2.61
CA LEU A 188 -7.63 -2.07 -2.86
C LEU A 188 -8.58 -1.26 -3.77
N ARG A 189 -9.31 -1.93 -4.68
CA ARG A 189 -10.44 -1.33 -5.42
C ARG A 189 -11.58 -0.94 -4.47
N ALA A 190 -11.87 -1.76 -3.46
CA ALA A 190 -12.88 -1.43 -2.45
C ALA A 190 -12.52 -0.19 -1.61
N VAL A 191 -11.24 0.09 -1.36
CA VAL A 191 -10.80 1.34 -0.72
C VAL A 191 -11.29 2.56 -1.50
N ILE A 192 -11.26 2.50 -2.83
CA ILE A 192 -11.67 3.59 -3.74
C ILE A 192 -13.19 3.64 -3.90
N ASN A 193 -13.82 2.49 -4.07
CA ASN A 193 -15.26 2.43 -4.43
C ASN A 193 -16.17 2.51 -3.20
N GLU A 194 -15.76 1.94 -2.07
CA GLU A 194 -16.59 1.75 -0.88
C GLU A 194 -15.97 2.39 0.39
N GLY A 195 -14.70 2.83 0.33
CA GLY A 195 -13.90 3.16 1.49
C GLY A 195 -13.34 4.57 1.54
N THR A 196 -12.19 4.68 2.22
CA THR A 196 -11.54 5.95 2.57
C THR A 196 -11.02 6.73 1.36
N GLY A 197 -10.77 6.07 0.22
CA GLY A 197 -10.33 6.69 -1.02
C GLY A 197 -11.46 7.23 -1.91
N GLY A 198 -12.72 7.08 -1.53
CA GLY A 198 -13.88 7.41 -2.37
C GLY A 198 -13.99 8.87 -2.83
N ARG A 199 -13.21 9.79 -2.24
CA ARG A 199 -13.11 11.19 -2.71
C ARG A 199 -12.53 11.27 -4.13
N VAL A 200 -11.70 10.33 -4.56
CA VAL A 200 -11.17 10.24 -5.94
C VAL A 200 -12.33 10.25 -6.95
N ARG A 201 -13.37 9.45 -6.70
CA ARG A 201 -14.58 9.39 -7.52
C ARG A 201 -15.41 10.67 -7.39
N ARG A 202 -15.75 11.02 -6.15
CA ARG A 202 -16.77 12.07 -5.88
C ARG A 202 -16.29 13.49 -6.13
N LEU A 203 -15.03 13.81 -5.83
CA LEU A 203 -14.51 15.18 -5.92
C LEU A 203 -13.67 15.41 -7.17
N TYR A 204 -12.97 14.38 -7.67
CA TYR A 204 -12.06 14.51 -8.81
C TYR A 204 -12.60 13.88 -10.08
N GLY A 205 -13.75 13.19 -10.02
CA GLY A 205 -14.43 12.63 -11.21
C GLY A 205 -13.64 11.54 -11.92
N ILE A 206 -12.62 10.95 -11.28
CA ILE A 206 -11.81 9.89 -11.88
C ILE A 206 -12.59 8.58 -11.81
N GLN A 207 -12.93 7.98 -12.96
CA GLN A 207 -13.73 6.76 -13.06
C GLN A 207 -12.91 5.54 -13.48
N ALA A 208 -11.60 5.71 -13.72
CA ALA A 208 -10.69 4.64 -14.10
C ALA A 208 -10.80 3.41 -13.19
N ASP A 209 -10.56 2.22 -13.72
CA ASP A 209 -10.35 1.04 -12.88
C ASP A 209 -9.06 1.21 -12.09
N MET A 210 -9.18 1.24 -10.76
CA MET A 210 -8.06 1.60 -9.91
C MET A 210 -8.17 1.03 -8.49
N GLY A 211 -7.01 0.80 -7.90
CA GLY A 211 -6.86 0.55 -6.48
C GLY A 211 -6.09 1.67 -5.78
N GLY A 212 -6.13 1.69 -4.46
CA GLY A 212 -5.35 2.65 -3.70
C GLY A 212 -5.49 2.50 -2.19
N LYS A 213 -4.72 3.32 -1.46
CA LYS A 213 -4.74 3.34 0.01
C LYS A 213 -4.41 4.72 0.56
N THR A 214 -5.18 5.16 1.52
CA THR A 214 -4.91 6.36 2.34
C THR A 214 -4.05 6.00 3.54
N GLY A 215 -3.16 6.88 3.93
CA GLY A 215 -2.38 6.80 5.16
C GLY A 215 -2.49 8.08 5.97
N THR A 216 -2.52 7.93 7.28
CA THR A 216 -2.50 9.02 8.25
C THR A 216 -1.71 8.54 9.45
N THR A 217 -0.81 9.37 9.96
CA THR A 217 -0.05 9.05 11.16
C THR A 217 -0.62 9.74 12.40
N ASN A 218 -0.13 9.34 13.57
CA ASN A 218 -0.48 9.98 14.83
C ASN A 218 -0.21 11.48 14.77
N ARG A 219 -1.06 12.27 15.42
CA ARG A 219 -1.04 13.74 15.42
C ARG A 219 -1.25 14.38 14.04
N ASN A 220 -1.64 13.61 13.02
CA ASN A 220 -1.86 14.13 11.65
C ASN A 220 -0.60 14.79 11.05
N SER A 221 0.59 14.29 11.36
CA SER A 221 1.87 14.84 10.87
C SER A 221 2.16 14.41 9.44
N ASP A 222 1.68 13.23 9.03
CA ASP A 222 1.93 12.64 7.72
C ASP A 222 0.62 12.20 7.08
N GLY A 223 0.35 12.67 5.89
CA GLY A 223 -0.75 12.24 5.04
C GLY A 223 -0.22 11.56 3.79
N TRP A 224 -0.72 10.35 3.52
CA TRP A 224 -0.33 9.54 2.37
C TRP A 224 -1.53 9.19 1.51
N PHE A 225 -1.29 9.15 0.21
CA PHE A 225 -2.17 8.47 -0.74
C PHE A 225 -1.36 7.72 -1.78
N MET A 226 -1.57 6.41 -1.85
CA MET A 226 -1.04 5.55 -2.89
C MET A 226 -2.18 5.16 -3.80
N GLY A 227 -2.02 5.34 -5.11
CA GLY A 227 -3.03 5.00 -6.11
C GLY A 227 -2.39 4.36 -7.33
N PHE A 228 -3.10 3.43 -7.93
CA PHE A 228 -2.66 2.77 -9.16
C PHE A 228 -3.82 2.41 -10.07
N THR A 229 -3.57 2.47 -11.36
CA THR A 229 -4.42 2.04 -12.46
C THR A 229 -3.70 0.91 -13.21
N PRO A 230 -4.28 0.29 -14.24
CA PRO A 230 -3.60 -0.77 -14.99
C PRO A 230 -2.21 -0.37 -15.52
N SER A 231 -2.03 0.90 -15.90
CA SER A 231 -0.81 1.37 -16.58
C SER A 231 0.03 2.37 -15.79
N LEU A 232 -0.46 2.86 -14.63
CA LEU A 232 0.25 3.90 -13.86
C LEU A 232 0.11 3.69 -12.35
N VAL A 233 1.25 3.66 -11.65
CA VAL A 233 1.31 3.69 -10.18
C VAL A 233 1.89 5.02 -9.74
N SER A 234 1.26 5.68 -8.79
CA SER A 234 1.74 6.93 -8.23
C SER A 234 1.41 7.09 -6.76
N GLY A 235 2.21 7.86 -6.05
CA GLY A 235 2.05 8.10 -4.63
C GLY A 235 2.29 9.57 -4.29
N CYS A 236 1.64 10.02 -3.23
CA CYS A 236 1.83 11.34 -2.69
C CYS A 236 1.94 11.28 -1.16
N TRP A 237 2.93 11.97 -0.64
CA TRP A 237 3.06 12.28 0.77
C TRP A 237 2.95 13.80 0.97
N VAL A 238 2.28 14.19 2.03
CA VAL A 238 2.17 15.58 2.50
C VAL A 238 2.46 15.61 4.00
N GLY A 239 3.34 16.50 4.41
CA GLY A 239 3.72 16.71 5.81
C GLY A 239 4.65 17.89 5.95
N GLY A 240 4.92 18.29 7.17
CA GLY A 240 5.93 19.29 7.50
C GLY A 240 7.34 18.69 7.46
N GLU A 241 8.37 19.55 7.43
CA GLU A 241 9.77 19.13 7.55
C GLU A 241 9.99 18.37 8.86
N GLU A 242 9.46 18.90 9.95
CA GLU A 242 9.47 18.28 11.26
C GLU A 242 8.09 17.71 11.61
N ARG A 243 8.06 16.65 12.43
CA ARG A 243 6.81 16.00 12.82
C ARG A 243 5.94 16.83 13.76
N ASP A 244 6.50 17.84 14.38
CA ASP A 244 5.77 18.79 15.22
C ASP A 244 4.94 19.77 14.39
N ILE A 245 5.19 19.83 13.08
CA ILE A 245 4.35 20.55 12.13
C ILE A 245 3.22 19.61 11.70
N HIS A 246 2.02 19.82 12.23
CA HIS A 246 0.89 18.94 12.00
C HIS A 246 -0.43 19.69 12.01
N PHE A 247 -1.49 19.07 11.51
CA PHE A 247 -2.85 19.57 11.65
C PHE A 247 -3.48 19.14 12.98
N ASP A 248 -4.23 20.03 13.60
CA ASP A 248 -4.88 19.75 14.91
C ASP A 248 -6.03 18.75 14.80
N THR A 249 -6.65 18.65 13.63
CA THR A 249 -7.83 17.82 13.42
C THR A 249 -7.64 16.73 12.37
N MET A 250 -8.28 15.58 12.58
CA MET A 250 -8.37 14.53 11.56
C MET A 250 -9.07 15.00 10.29
N ARG A 251 -9.99 15.95 10.39
CA ARG A 251 -10.71 16.50 9.23
C ARG A 251 -9.75 17.08 8.20
N ASP A 252 -8.73 17.79 8.67
CA ASP A 252 -7.79 18.52 7.82
C ASP A 252 -6.51 17.68 7.58
N GLY A 253 -6.04 16.94 8.60
CA GLY A 253 -4.77 16.23 8.60
C GLY A 253 -4.81 14.75 8.23
N GLN A 254 -5.95 14.20 7.82
CA GLN A 254 -5.96 12.82 7.28
C GLN A 254 -5.45 12.77 5.84
N GLY A 255 -4.87 11.66 5.43
CA GLY A 255 -4.35 11.47 4.08
C GLY A 255 -5.37 11.72 2.97
N ALA A 256 -6.66 11.43 3.23
CA ALA A 256 -7.76 11.74 2.33
C ALA A 256 -8.03 13.26 2.17
N SER A 257 -7.51 14.11 3.05
CA SER A 257 -7.63 15.57 3.00
C SER A 257 -6.32 16.26 2.59
N MET A 258 -5.18 15.63 2.81
CA MET A 258 -3.84 16.15 2.51
C MET A 258 -3.31 15.64 1.17
N ALA A 259 -3.03 14.35 1.07
CA ALA A 259 -2.33 13.75 -0.06
C ALA A 259 -3.26 13.34 -1.22
N LEU A 260 -4.45 12.82 -0.93
CA LEU A 260 -5.41 12.44 -1.97
C LEU A 260 -5.81 13.60 -2.89
N PRO A 261 -6.02 14.85 -2.40
CA PRO A 261 -6.28 16.00 -3.29
C PRO A 261 -5.16 16.26 -4.30
N VAL A 262 -3.91 16.20 -3.86
CA VAL A 262 -2.75 16.39 -4.75
C VAL A 262 -2.74 15.30 -5.82
N TRP A 263 -2.91 14.06 -5.42
CA TRP A 263 -2.99 12.92 -6.32
C TRP A 263 -4.18 13.03 -7.29
N GLY A 264 -5.34 13.43 -6.80
CA GLY A 264 -6.55 13.59 -7.62
C GLY A 264 -6.39 14.65 -8.72
N LEU A 265 -5.83 15.82 -8.38
CA LEU A 265 -5.53 16.89 -9.33
C LEU A 265 -4.45 16.46 -10.34
N TYR A 266 -3.45 15.73 -9.90
CA TYR A 266 -2.43 15.15 -10.78
C TYR A 266 -3.07 14.22 -11.82
N MET A 267 -3.89 13.26 -11.40
CA MET A 267 -4.54 12.32 -12.31
C MET A 267 -5.55 12.97 -13.24
N GLN A 268 -6.26 14.02 -12.81
CA GLN A 268 -7.09 14.82 -13.71
C GLN A 268 -6.27 15.39 -14.87
N LYS A 269 -5.07 15.91 -14.58
CA LYS A 269 -4.17 16.43 -15.64
C LYS A 269 -3.64 15.30 -16.53
N VAL A 270 -3.27 14.16 -15.95
CA VAL A 270 -2.83 12.98 -16.71
C VAL A 270 -3.88 12.55 -17.72
N TYR A 271 -5.15 12.43 -17.31
CA TYR A 271 -6.24 12.01 -18.19
C TYR A 271 -6.70 13.10 -19.17
N ALA A 272 -6.47 14.38 -18.84
CA ALA A 272 -6.78 15.48 -19.75
C ALA A 272 -5.79 15.57 -20.93
N ASP A 273 -4.55 15.20 -20.71
CA ASP A 273 -3.50 15.21 -21.73
C ASP A 273 -3.46 13.89 -22.50
N LYS A 274 -4.13 13.86 -23.65
CA LYS A 274 -4.20 12.67 -24.52
C LYS A 274 -2.84 12.25 -25.09
N SER A 275 -1.86 13.15 -25.16
CA SER A 275 -0.53 12.84 -25.68
C SER A 275 0.25 11.85 -24.76
N LEU A 276 -0.15 11.75 -23.49
CA LEU A 276 0.45 10.83 -22.53
C LEU A 276 0.02 9.35 -22.73
N GLY A 277 -1.08 9.11 -23.47
CA GLY A 277 -1.54 7.77 -23.83
C GLY A 277 -2.28 7.01 -22.72
N TYR A 278 -2.63 7.65 -21.60
CA TYR A 278 -3.41 7.03 -20.52
C TYR A 278 -4.91 7.22 -20.74
N SER A 279 -5.71 6.15 -20.52
CA SER A 279 -7.17 6.20 -20.62
C SER A 279 -7.83 5.74 -19.31
N GLN A 280 -9.00 6.30 -19.02
CA GLN A 280 -9.84 5.81 -17.93
C GLN A 280 -10.59 4.52 -18.29
N ASP A 281 -10.57 4.11 -19.55
CA ASP A 281 -11.23 2.89 -20.06
C ASP A 281 -10.32 1.65 -19.95
N GLU A 282 -9.11 1.81 -19.45
CA GLU A 282 -8.21 0.68 -19.18
C GLU A 282 -8.74 -0.13 -17.98
N HIS A 283 -8.66 -1.46 -18.10
CA HIS A 283 -9.07 -2.39 -17.04
C HIS A 283 -7.93 -3.31 -16.64
N PHE A 284 -7.93 -3.73 -15.38
CA PHE A 284 -7.04 -4.79 -14.93
C PHE A 284 -7.46 -6.11 -15.57
N ASP A 285 -6.49 -6.85 -16.04
CA ASP A 285 -6.67 -8.19 -16.59
C ASP A 285 -6.78 -9.20 -15.42
N ILE A 286 -8.01 -9.54 -15.07
CA ILE A 286 -8.35 -10.53 -14.04
C ILE A 286 -9.03 -11.69 -14.74
N PRO A 287 -8.63 -12.97 -14.49
CA PRO A 287 -9.31 -14.13 -15.07
C PRO A 287 -10.81 -14.11 -14.79
N GLU A 288 -11.63 -14.44 -15.79
CA GLU A 288 -13.10 -14.42 -15.66
C GLU A 288 -13.62 -15.41 -14.61
N ASP A 289 -12.89 -16.49 -14.37
CA ASP A 289 -13.23 -17.52 -13.38
C ASP A 289 -12.60 -17.27 -12.00
N PHE A 290 -11.90 -16.13 -11.81
CA PHE A 290 -11.29 -15.81 -10.54
C PHE A 290 -12.35 -15.46 -9.50
N ASP A 291 -12.42 -16.27 -8.44
CA ASP A 291 -13.26 -16.03 -7.26
C ASP A 291 -12.37 -15.69 -6.05
N PRO A 292 -12.34 -14.42 -5.61
CA PRO A 292 -11.49 -14.01 -4.50
C PRO A 292 -11.88 -14.66 -3.16
N CYS A 293 -13.07 -15.28 -3.08
CA CYS A 293 -13.62 -15.89 -1.88
C CYS A 293 -13.43 -17.42 -1.84
N LYS A 294 -13.07 -18.02 -2.96
CA LYS A 294 -12.73 -19.44 -3.02
C LYS A 294 -11.24 -19.59 -3.09
N ASP A 295 -10.65 -20.12 -2.04
CA ASP A 295 -9.30 -20.64 -2.13
C ASP A 295 -9.32 -21.88 -3.01
N LYS A 296 -8.83 -21.76 -4.25
CA LYS A 296 -8.49 -22.90 -5.08
C LYS A 296 -7.08 -23.44 -4.77
N LEU A 297 -6.53 -23.11 -3.60
CA LEU A 297 -5.44 -23.87 -3.03
C LEU A 297 -6.04 -25.21 -2.66
N THR A 298 -6.03 -26.08 -3.64
CA THR A 298 -6.44 -27.47 -3.55
C THR A 298 -5.70 -28.15 -2.41
N GLU A 299 -6.26 -29.21 -1.89
CA GLU A 299 -5.78 -30.14 -0.84
C GLU A 299 -4.26 -30.45 -0.82
N ILE A 300 -3.51 -30.02 -1.82
CA ILE A 300 -2.04 -30.17 -1.92
C ILE A 300 -1.29 -29.18 -1.01
N GLU A 301 -1.90 -28.07 -0.59
CA GLU A 301 -1.21 -27.07 0.25
C GLU A 301 -1.49 -27.24 1.75
N GLU A 302 -2.50 -27.97 2.15
CA GLU A 302 -2.65 -28.37 3.57
C GLU A 302 -1.49 -29.27 4.05
N GLU A 303 -0.90 -30.07 3.16
CA GLU A 303 0.29 -30.86 3.48
C GLU A 303 1.58 -30.03 3.54
N ASN A 304 1.65 -28.88 2.83
CA ASN A 304 2.84 -28.03 2.84
C ASN A 304 2.88 -27.00 3.96
N THR A 305 1.73 -26.59 4.50
CA THR A 305 1.67 -25.70 5.67
C THR A 305 2.24 -26.36 6.92
N SER A 306 2.04 -27.67 7.09
CA SER A 306 2.66 -28.42 8.20
C SER A 306 4.20 -28.55 8.04
N ARG A 307 4.74 -28.45 6.81
CA ARG A 307 6.19 -28.47 6.55
C ARG A 307 6.88 -27.12 6.67
N LEU A 308 6.14 -26.02 6.53
CA LEU A 308 6.70 -24.69 6.69
C LEU A 308 6.90 -24.34 8.17
N ASP A 309 6.04 -24.85 9.06
CA ASP A 309 6.22 -24.70 10.51
C ASP A 309 7.50 -25.39 11.01
N ASP A 310 7.87 -26.53 10.42
CA ASP A 310 9.08 -27.29 10.79
C ASP A 310 10.38 -26.67 10.28
N VAL A 311 10.34 -25.82 9.25
CA VAL A 311 11.55 -25.20 8.65
C VAL A 311 11.85 -23.83 9.32
N PHE A 312 10.89 -23.23 10.01
CA PHE A 312 11.05 -21.90 10.61
C PHE A 312 11.37 -21.93 12.13
N PHE A 313 11.45 -23.12 12.74
CA PHE A 313 11.79 -23.30 14.17
C PHE A 313 13.16 -23.99 14.40
N GLN A 314 14.02 -24.05 13.38
CA GLN A 314 15.45 -24.47 13.59
C GLN A 314 16.40 -23.31 13.46
#